data_ee8c7aaac4db90c8d536f99c4ba7e2bb
#
_entry.id   ee8c7aaac4db90c8d536f99c4ba7e2bb
#
_cell.length_a   1.000
_cell.length_b   1.000
_cell.length_c   1.000
_cell.angle_alpha   90.00
_cell.angle_beta   90.00
_cell.angle_gamma   90.00
#
_symmetry.space_group_name_H-M   'P 1'
#
loop_
_entity.id
_entity.type
_entity.pdbx_description
1 polymer ?
#
loop_
_entity_poly.entity_id
_entity_poly.type
_entity_poly.pdbx_seq_one_letter_code
_entity_poly.pdbx_strand_id
1 'polypeptide(L)'
;MLQKETQKWGGDPAFVDALNSVLTGPADILATRVVSLTKAYSTPFSKVKAAGNGFTIERHFYKEVTGEDGKKNRLEIFPGMKLSVGDKITAEYRIWNQENRSFVKLTAPREASFRPSDQLSGAYGWWLRPLAVNGVWSVTPQGYRDVKTDRTEYWFDVYPEEKTTVTEDFFITQEGIFTAPVVTIESLYAPHYRANDAYSGEVKTVK
;
A
#
# COMPACT_ATOMS: atom_id res chain seq x y z
N MET A 1 23.84 -21.50 -1.17
CA MET A 1 22.95 -20.36 -0.83
C MET A 1 22.87 -19.34 -1.96
N LEU A 2 23.98 -18.85 -2.48
CA LEU A 2 24.06 -17.87 -3.59
C LEU A 2 23.45 -18.35 -4.92
N GLN A 3 23.58 -19.64 -5.28
CA GLN A 3 22.98 -20.18 -6.52
C GLN A 3 21.43 -20.20 -6.50
N LYS A 4 20.80 -20.24 -5.33
CA LYS A 4 19.33 -20.15 -5.21
C LYS A 4 18.84 -18.72 -5.40
N GLU A 5 19.64 -17.74 -5.08
CA GLU A 5 19.30 -16.31 -5.27
C GLU A 5 19.41 -15.89 -6.74
N THR A 6 20.36 -16.42 -7.50
CA THR A 6 20.47 -16.17 -8.96
C THR A 6 19.24 -16.67 -9.73
N GLN A 7 18.64 -17.78 -9.33
CA GLN A 7 17.39 -18.28 -9.93
C GLN A 7 16.20 -17.38 -9.60
N LYS A 8 16.18 -16.75 -8.43
CA LYS A 8 15.11 -15.86 -7.99
C LYS A 8 15.12 -14.50 -8.70
N TRP A 9 16.28 -14.01 -9.10
CA TRP A 9 16.45 -12.71 -9.78
C TRP A 9 16.44 -12.79 -11.30
N GLY A 10 16.14 -13.98 -11.86
CA GLY A 10 15.62 -14.19 -13.20
C GLY A 10 16.39 -13.51 -14.33
N GLY A 11 17.72 -13.63 -14.38
CA GLY A 11 18.46 -13.36 -15.59
C GLY A 11 18.76 -11.90 -15.89
N ASP A 12 18.89 -11.02 -14.88
CA ASP A 12 19.56 -9.73 -15.11
C ASP A 12 21.06 -9.98 -15.34
N PRO A 13 21.58 -9.76 -16.56
CA PRO A 13 22.98 -10.05 -16.88
C PRO A 13 23.96 -9.32 -15.96
N ALA A 14 23.68 -8.04 -15.60
CA ALA A 14 24.55 -7.27 -14.74
C ALA A 14 24.63 -7.83 -13.32
N PHE A 15 23.53 -8.42 -12.82
CA PHE A 15 23.52 -9.10 -11.52
C PHE A 15 24.33 -10.40 -11.57
N VAL A 16 24.13 -11.18 -12.63
CA VAL A 16 24.85 -12.46 -12.84
C VAL A 16 26.34 -12.22 -12.98
N ASP A 17 26.75 -11.22 -13.74
CA ASP A 17 28.15 -10.87 -13.92
C ASP A 17 28.80 -10.36 -12.64
N ALA A 18 28.12 -9.49 -11.88
CA ALA A 18 28.61 -9.03 -10.58
C ALA A 18 28.74 -10.19 -9.58
N LEU A 19 27.78 -11.13 -9.57
CA LEU A 19 27.83 -12.29 -8.71
C LEU A 19 28.95 -13.24 -9.10
N ASN A 20 29.13 -13.51 -10.40
CA ASN A 20 30.20 -14.36 -10.92
C ASN A 20 31.59 -13.76 -10.61
N SER A 21 31.75 -12.44 -10.71
CA SER A 21 33.02 -11.78 -10.37
C SER A 21 33.40 -11.95 -8.89
N VAL A 22 32.42 -12.03 -8.00
CA VAL A 22 32.64 -12.31 -6.58
C VAL A 22 32.93 -13.80 -6.32
N LEU A 23 32.21 -14.70 -7.00
CA LEU A 23 32.34 -16.16 -6.82
C LEU A 23 33.64 -16.73 -7.42
N THR A 24 34.24 -16.06 -8.40
CA THR A 24 35.53 -16.45 -9.03
C THR A 24 36.76 -15.92 -8.29
N GLY A 25 36.56 -15.12 -7.22
CA GLY A 25 37.64 -14.66 -6.37
C GLY A 25 38.28 -15.79 -5.53
N PRO A 26 39.48 -15.56 -4.98
CA PRO A 26 40.12 -16.54 -4.08
C PRO A 26 39.26 -16.93 -2.92
N ALA A 27 39.15 -18.24 -2.62
CA ALA A 27 38.24 -18.80 -1.63
C ALA A 27 38.44 -18.28 -0.20
N ASP A 28 39.63 -17.91 0.16
CA ASP A 28 40.00 -17.29 1.43
C ASP A 28 39.43 -15.89 1.62
N ILE A 29 39.26 -15.16 0.52
CA ILE A 29 38.65 -13.83 0.52
C ILE A 29 37.12 -13.94 0.64
N LEU A 30 36.51 -14.96 0.05
CA LEU A 30 35.04 -15.17 0.09
C LEU A 30 34.54 -15.55 1.49
N ALA A 31 35.36 -16.21 2.29
CA ALA A 31 34.98 -16.64 3.65
C ALA A 31 34.85 -15.46 4.64
N THR A 32 35.41 -14.29 4.32
CA THR A 32 35.53 -13.16 5.25
C THR A 32 34.83 -11.88 4.78
N ARG A 33 34.19 -11.88 3.60
CA ARG A 33 33.56 -10.68 3.04
C ARG A 33 32.02 -10.78 3.06
N VAL A 34 31.41 -9.72 3.55
CA VAL A 34 29.98 -9.45 3.33
C VAL A 34 29.87 -8.68 2.01
N VAL A 35 29.19 -9.27 1.03
CA VAL A 35 28.94 -8.63 -0.27
C VAL A 35 27.49 -8.19 -0.32
N SER A 36 27.26 -6.93 -0.64
CA SER A 36 25.93 -6.38 -0.88
C SER A 36 25.89 -5.79 -2.30
N LEU A 37 24.85 -6.18 -3.06
CA LEU A 37 24.56 -5.63 -4.37
C LEU A 37 23.24 -4.88 -4.31
N THR A 38 23.26 -3.59 -4.64
CA THR A 38 22.07 -2.75 -4.72
C THR A 38 21.86 -2.31 -6.16
N LYS A 39 20.69 -2.62 -6.71
CA LYS A 39 20.24 -2.12 -8.00
C LYS A 39 19.09 -1.13 -7.80
N ALA A 40 19.28 0.09 -8.25
CA ALA A 40 18.25 1.11 -8.30
C ALA A 40 17.73 1.26 -9.74
N TYR A 41 16.42 1.27 -9.91
CA TYR A 41 15.78 1.50 -11.19
C TYR A 41 14.48 2.30 -11.02
N SER A 42 14.04 2.96 -12.06
CA SER A 42 12.80 3.70 -12.11
C SER A 42 11.78 2.94 -12.96
N THR A 43 10.56 2.81 -12.47
CA THR A 43 9.46 2.16 -13.19
C THR A 43 8.26 3.11 -13.25
N PRO A 44 7.63 3.31 -14.42
CA PRO A 44 6.38 4.06 -14.52
C PRO A 44 5.30 3.43 -13.63
N PHE A 45 4.49 4.25 -12.97
CA PHE A 45 3.39 3.77 -12.11
C PHE A 45 2.48 2.75 -12.80
N SER A 46 2.16 2.95 -14.08
CA SER A 46 1.33 2.05 -14.88
C SER A 46 1.85 0.62 -15.01
N LYS A 47 3.12 0.39 -14.68
CA LYS A 47 3.76 -0.94 -14.71
C LYS A 47 3.94 -1.55 -13.32
N VAL A 48 3.59 -0.83 -12.25
CA VAL A 48 3.71 -1.34 -10.89
C VAL A 48 2.64 -2.39 -10.64
N LYS A 49 3.09 -3.59 -10.25
CA LYS A 49 2.22 -4.69 -9.84
C LYS A 49 2.25 -4.82 -8.34
N ALA A 50 1.17 -5.37 -7.77
CA ALA A 50 1.17 -5.74 -6.36
C ALA A 50 2.31 -6.72 -6.08
N ALA A 51 3.05 -6.45 -5.02
CA ALA A 51 4.15 -7.29 -4.57
C ALA A 51 4.25 -7.22 -3.05
N GLY A 52 4.69 -8.31 -2.41
CA GLY A 52 4.81 -8.33 -0.96
C GLY A 52 5.64 -9.48 -0.45
N ASN A 53 6.19 -9.27 0.75
CA ASN A 53 6.82 -10.26 1.58
C ASN A 53 6.26 -10.12 3.01
N GLY A 54 5.51 -11.14 3.48
CA GLY A 54 4.85 -11.15 4.79
C GLY A 54 3.58 -10.30 4.90
N PHE A 55 3.33 -9.42 3.93
CA PHE A 55 2.10 -8.64 3.80
C PHE A 55 1.50 -8.79 2.41
N THR A 56 0.17 -8.61 2.35
CA THR A 56 -0.57 -8.30 1.12
C THR A 56 -1.43 -7.08 1.39
N ILE A 57 -1.48 -6.16 0.43
CA ILE A 57 -2.29 -4.95 0.53
C ILE A 57 -3.09 -4.75 -0.75
N GLU A 58 -4.37 -4.39 -0.57
CA GLU A 58 -5.28 -3.99 -1.63
C GLU A 58 -5.92 -2.66 -1.27
N ARG A 59 -6.10 -1.80 -2.27
CA ARG A 59 -6.80 -0.54 -2.13
C ARG A 59 -8.07 -0.55 -2.97
N HIS A 60 -9.19 -0.19 -2.33
CA HIS A 60 -10.48 0.00 -2.96
C HIS A 60 -10.98 1.42 -2.73
N PHE A 61 -11.62 1.99 -3.72
CA PHE A 61 -12.28 3.28 -3.60
C PHE A 61 -13.78 3.12 -3.70
N TYR A 62 -14.51 3.84 -2.86
CA TYR A 62 -15.96 3.84 -2.83
C TYR A 62 -16.48 5.28 -2.90
N LYS A 63 -17.48 5.52 -3.73
CA LYS A 63 -18.25 6.77 -3.76
C LYS A 63 -19.47 6.61 -2.86
N GLU A 64 -19.75 7.59 -2.00
CA GLU A 64 -21.00 7.69 -1.27
C GLU A 64 -22.11 8.12 -2.23
N VAL A 65 -23.18 7.34 -2.33
CA VAL A 65 -24.37 7.63 -3.14
C VAL A 65 -25.60 7.56 -2.26
N THR A 66 -26.58 8.44 -2.50
CA THR A 66 -27.87 8.38 -1.80
C THR A 66 -28.83 7.60 -2.66
N GLY A 67 -29.38 6.51 -2.13
CA GLY A 67 -30.40 5.71 -2.79
C GLY A 67 -31.76 6.43 -2.85
N GLU A 68 -32.69 5.89 -3.63
CA GLU A 68 -34.07 6.40 -3.73
C GLU A 68 -34.81 6.37 -2.37
N ASP A 69 -34.41 5.50 -1.47
CA ASP A 69 -34.91 5.38 -0.09
C ASP A 69 -34.29 6.39 0.88
N GLY A 70 -33.43 7.30 0.39
CA GLY A 70 -32.71 8.30 1.18
C GLY A 70 -31.53 7.73 1.97
N LYS A 71 -31.24 6.43 1.87
CA LYS A 71 -30.11 5.82 2.56
C LYS A 71 -28.82 6.03 1.80
N LYS A 72 -27.74 6.20 2.57
CA LYS A 72 -26.39 6.29 2.03
C LYS A 72 -25.85 4.89 1.75
N ASN A 73 -25.47 4.67 0.50
CA ASN A 73 -24.85 3.44 0.01
C ASN A 73 -23.43 3.72 -0.47
N ARG A 74 -22.61 2.70 -0.53
CA ARG A 74 -21.25 2.77 -1.10
C ARG A 74 -21.24 2.09 -2.45
N LEU A 75 -20.81 2.82 -3.48
CA LEU A 75 -20.59 2.30 -4.82
C LEU A 75 -19.09 2.18 -5.05
N GLU A 76 -18.61 0.99 -5.36
CA GLU A 76 -17.19 0.78 -5.66
C GLU A 76 -16.83 1.49 -6.98
N ILE A 77 -15.68 2.16 -6.98
CA ILE A 77 -15.17 2.93 -8.11
C ILE A 77 -14.24 2.03 -8.92
N PHE A 78 -14.56 1.87 -10.20
CA PHE A 78 -13.75 1.12 -11.15
C PHE A 78 -12.95 2.05 -12.07
N PRO A 79 -11.83 1.58 -12.63
CA PRO A 79 -11.05 2.33 -13.62
C PRO A 79 -11.93 2.87 -14.76
N GLY A 80 -11.79 4.17 -15.05
CA GLY A 80 -12.59 4.85 -16.07
C GLY A 80 -13.94 5.43 -15.59
N MET A 81 -14.37 5.17 -14.37
CA MET A 81 -15.55 5.82 -13.78
C MET A 81 -15.29 7.31 -13.61
N LYS A 82 -16.29 8.12 -13.98
CA LYS A 82 -16.24 9.58 -13.81
C LYS A 82 -16.68 9.95 -12.40
N LEU A 83 -15.89 10.78 -11.74
CA LEU A 83 -16.20 11.37 -10.45
C LEU A 83 -16.47 12.86 -10.64
N SER A 84 -17.28 13.46 -9.78
CA SER A 84 -17.59 14.88 -9.82
C SER A 84 -16.91 15.63 -8.68
N VAL A 85 -16.58 16.90 -8.92
CA VAL A 85 -16.15 17.79 -7.83
C VAL A 85 -17.24 17.85 -6.77
N GLY A 86 -16.85 17.71 -5.50
CA GLY A 86 -17.76 17.60 -4.36
C GLY A 86 -18.13 16.17 -3.96
N ASP A 87 -17.86 15.16 -4.80
CA ASP A 87 -18.10 13.76 -4.41
C ASP A 87 -17.30 13.41 -3.15
N LYS A 88 -17.95 12.64 -2.27
CA LYS A 88 -17.30 12.03 -1.12
C LYS A 88 -16.83 10.62 -1.49
N ILE A 89 -15.54 10.39 -1.34
CA ILE A 89 -14.86 9.14 -1.65
C ILE A 89 -14.29 8.54 -0.38
N THR A 90 -14.43 7.24 -0.19
CA THR A 90 -13.75 6.49 0.86
C THR A 90 -12.70 5.59 0.21
N ALA A 91 -11.44 5.75 0.57
CA ALA A 91 -10.41 4.75 0.31
C ALA A 91 -10.43 3.71 1.44
N GLU A 92 -10.37 2.44 1.07
CA GLU A 92 -10.30 1.31 1.97
C GLU A 92 -9.05 0.49 1.64
N TYR A 93 -8.14 0.41 2.62
CA TYR A 93 -6.90 -0.34 2.52
C TYR A 93 -7.08 -1.65 3.29
N ARG A 94 -7.08 -2.77 2.57
CA ARG A 94 -7.22 -4.12 3.11
C ARG A 94 -5.86 -4.76 3.22
N ILE A 95 -5.50 -5.19 4.42
CA ILE A 95 -4.19 -5.69 4.75
C ILE A 95 -4.33 -7.10 5.31
N TRP A 96 -3.53 -8.02 4.78
CA TRP A 96 -3.33 -9.37 5.31
C TRP A 96 -1.86 -9.57 5.64
N ASN A 97 -1.60 -10.27 6.72
CA ASN A 97 -0.27 -10.60 7.20
C ASN A 97 -0.22 -12.02 7.72
N GLN A 98 0.96 -12.61 7.76
CA GLN A 98 1.17 -14.00 8.14
C GLN A 98 1.55 -14.18 9.61
N GLU A 99 2.05 -13.14 10.25
CA GLU A 99 2.58 -13.16 11.62
C GLU A 99 2.25 -11.87 12.35
N ASN A 100 2.20 -11.92 13.69
CA ASN A 100 2.10 -10.72 14.52
C ASN A 100 3.24 -9.77 14.22
N ARG A 101 2.90 -8.50 13.98
CA ARG A 101 3.91 -7.45 13.78
C ARG A 101 3.47 -6.16 14.44
N SER A 102 4.37 -5.65 15.26
CA SER A 102 4.22 -4.33 15.87
C SER A 102 4.94 -3.26 15.06
N PHE A 103 4.50 -2.02 15.20
CA PHE A 103 5.06 -0.87 14.51
C PHE A 103 5.12 -1.03 13.00
N VAL A 104 3.97 -1.38 12.43
CA VAL A 104 3.76 -1.41 10.98
C VAL A 104 3.39 -0.01 10.51
N LYS A 105 4.00 0.43 9.42
CA LYS A 105 3.72 1.71 8.78
C LYS A 105 3.03 1.49 7.45
N LEU A 106 1.82 2.02 7.32
CA LEU A 106 1.10 2.16 6.05
C LEU A 106 1.33 3.57 5.52
N THR A 107 1.87 3.69 4.31
CA THR A 107 2.01 4.97 3.60
C THR A 107 1.00 5.00 2.46
N ALA A 108 0.02 5.87 2.58
CA ALA A 108 -1.09 6.03 1.64
C ALA A 108 -1.00 7.39 0.93
N PRO A 109 -0.25 7.48 -0.19
CA PRO A 109 -0.24 8.67 -1.02
C PRO A 109 -1.62 8.89 -1.63
N ARG A 110 -1.97 10.14 -1.87
CA ARG A 110 -3.28 10.49 -2.43
C ARG A 110 -3.17 11.22 -3.77
N GLU A 111 -4.23 11.14 -4.54
CA GLU A 111 -4.40 11.88 -5.76
C GLU A 111 -4.51 13.39 -5.45
N ALA A 112 -3.98 14.25 -6.33
CA ALA A 112 -3.94 15.68 -6.08
C ALA A 112 -5.34 16.33 -5.96
N SER A 113 -6.39 15.70 -6.53
CA SER A 113 -7.78 16.14 -6.39
C SER A 113 -8.44 15.72 -5.08
N PHE A 114 -7.83 14.83 -4.29
CA PHE A 114 -8.40 14.27 -3.07
C PHE A 114 -7.99 15.11 -1.85
N ARG A 115 -8.96 15.73 -1.22
CA ARG A 115 -8.78 16.44 0.05
C ARG A 115 -9.32 15.58 1.18
N PRO A 116 -8.51 15.23 2.21
CA PRO A 116 -9.01 14.48 3.36
C PRO A 116 -10.17 15.21 4.03
N SER A 117 -11.22 14.47 4.39
CA SER A 117 -12.35 15.01 5.16
C SER A 117 -11.94 15.37 6.59
N ASP A 118 -10.99 14.61 7.15
CA ASP A 118 -10.37 14.87 8.44
C ASP A 118 -8.86 15.08 8.24
N GLN A 119 -8.40 16.29 8.55
CA GLN A 119 -7.02 16.73 8.34
C GLN A 119 -6.19 16.70 9.62
N LEU A 120 -6.75 16.17 10.72
CA LEU A 120 -6.05 16.12 11.99
C LEU A 120 -5.19 14.86 12.09
N SER A 121 -3.93 15.05 12.42
CA SER A 121 -3.06 13.97 12.89
C SER A 121 -3.38 13.61 14.33
N GLY A 122 -3.20 12.34 14.70
CA GLY A 122 -3.50 11.89 16.05
C GLY A 122 -3.85 10.42 16.16
N ALA A 123 -4.46 10.03 17.27
CA ALA A 123 -4.91 8.67 17.52
C ALA A 123 -5.93 8.23 16.44
N TYR A 124 -5.81 6.98 15.99
CA TYR A 124 -6.65 6.38 14.97
C TYR A 124 -7.26 5.07 15.48
N GLY A 125 -8.52 4.79 15.10
CA GLY A 125 -9.18 3.51 15.35
C GLY A 125 -9.77 3.31 16.75
N TRP A 126 -9.58 4.20 17.71
CA TRP A 126 -10.03 4.03 19.09
C TRP A 126 -11.56 3.89 19.28
N TRP A 127 -12.35 4.40 18.32
CA TRP A 127 -13.83 4.40 18.38
C TRP A 127 -14.47 3.45 17.36
N LEU A 128 -13.67 2.80 16.53
CA LEU A 128 -14.19 1.90 15.50
C LEU A 128 -14.32 0.48 16.08
N ARG A 129 -15.46 -0.14 15.82
CA ARG A 129 -15.72 -1.51 16.28
C ARG A 129 -15.35 -2.51 15.19
N PRO A 130 -14.85 -3.70 15.57
CA PRO A 130 -14.68 -4.80 14.62
C PRO A 130 -16.00 -5.11 13.92
N LEU A 131 -15.93 -5.31 12.61
CA LEU A 131 -17.08 -5.68 11.78
C LEU A 131 -16.82 -7.04 11.15
N ALA A 132 -17.73 -8.00 11.37
CA ALA A 132 -17.69 -9.27 10.65
C ALA A 132 -18.46 -9.16 9.35
N VAL A 133 -17.82 -9.43 8.22
CA VAL A 133 -18.44 -9.51 6.90
C VAL A 133 -18.17 -10.90 6.34
N ASN A 134 -19.23 -11.66 6.06
CA ASN A 134 -19.13 -13.04 5.55
C ASN A 134 -18.25 -13.97 6.43
N GLY A 135 -18.32 -13.82 7.74
CA GLY A 135 -17.57 -14.64 8.70
C GLY A 135 -16.08 -14.26 8.83
N VAL A 136 -15.61 -13.27 8.10
CA VAL A 136 -14.25 -12.72 8.26
C VAL A 136 -14.33 -11.47 9.12
N TRP A 137 -13.58 -11.48 10.21
CA TRP A 137 -13.44 -10.31 11.06
C TRP A 137 -12.58 -9.25 10.38
N SER A 138 -13.18 -8.10 10.11
CA SER A 138 -12.47 -6.91 9.66
C SER A 138 -12.24 -6.01 10.86
N VAL A 139 -10.99 -5.76 11.17
CA VAL A 139 -10.59 -4.94 12.32
C VAL A 139 -9.96 -3.67 11.83
N THR A 140 -10.45 -2.53 12.35
CA THR A 140 -9.73 -1.27 12.20
C THR A 140 -8.66 -1.20 13.28
N PRO A 141 -7.38 -1.10 12.90
CA PRO A 141 -6.30 -1.13 13.87
C PRO A 141 -6.33 0.13 14.73
N GLN A 142 -6.00 -0.02 15.99
CA GLN A 142 -5.71 1.11 16.87
C GLN A 142 -4.28 1.56 16.64
N GLY A 143 -4.07 2.86 16.50
CA GLY A 143 -2.76 3.38 16.24
C GLY A 143 -2.72 4.90 16.12
N TYR A 144 -1.77 5.37 15.38
CA TYR A 144 -1.56 6.79 15.11
C TYR A 144 -1.61 7.05 13.61
N ARG A 145 -2.15 8.20 13.21
CA ARG A 145 -2.06 8.69 11.82
C ARG A 145 -1.42 10.06 11.77
N ASP A 146 -0.69 10.32 10.71
CA ASP A 146 -0.13 11.63 10.37
C ASP A 146 -0.60 12.04 8.98
N VAL A 147 -1.42 13.09 8.93
CA VAL A 147 -2.02 13.61 7.68
C VAL A 147 -1.09 14.67 7.12
N LYS A 148 -0.42 14.35 6.03
CA LYS A 148 0.48 15.24 5.28
C LYS A 148 -0.21 15.82 4.05
N THR A 149 0.43 16.74 3.36
CA THR A 149 -0.12 17.40 2.18
C THR A 149 -0.41 16.41 1.04
N ASP A 150 0.48 15.44 0.83
CA ASP A 150 0.48 14.52 -0.32
C ASP A 150 0.11 13.07 0.05
N ARG A 151 0.05 12.75 1.34
CA ARG A 151 -0.21 11.39 1.83
C ARG A 151 -0.71 11.39 3.26
N THR A 152 -1.25 10.25 3.68
CA THR A 152 -1.45 9.93 5.10
C THR A 152 -0.57 8.74 5.47
N GLU A 153 0.10 8.82 6.59
CA GLU A 153 0.87 7.73 7.17
C GLU A 153 0.14 7.22 8.41
N TYR A 154 0.08 5.88 8.56
CA TYR A 154 -0.55 5.22 9.70
C TYR A 154 0.46 4.30 10.35
N TRP A 155 0.46 4.25 11.68
CA TRP A 155 1.28 3.35 12.49
C TRP A 155 0.38 2.54 13.42
N PHE A 156 0.46 1.22 13.32
CA PHE A 156 -0.37 0.29 14.08
C PHE A 156 0.30 -1.09 14.18
N ASP A 157 -0.30 -1.96 14.97
CA ASP A 157 0.05 -3.37 15.06
C ASP A 157 -0.92 -4.21 14.22
N VAL A 158 -0.47 -5.34 13.69
CA VAL A 158 -1.27 -6.26 12.89
C VAL A 158 -1.15 -7.70 13.41
N TYR A 159 -2.23 -8.46 13.27
CA TYR A 159 -2.37 -9.83 13.73
C TYR A 159 -2.78 -10.75 12.57
N PRO A 160 -2.27 -12.00 12.49
CA PRO A 160 -2.40 -12.85 11.29
C PRO A 160 -3.81 -13.37 11.04
N GLU A 161 -4.64 -13.48 12.08
CA GLU A 161 -6.00 -14.03 11.98
C GLU A 161 -7.04 -12.96 11.62
N GLU A 162 -6.62 -11.73 11.50
CA GLU A 162 -7.48 -10.57 11.29
C GLU A 162 -7.22 -9.93 9.93
N LYS A 163 -8.31 -9.59 9.24
CA LYS A 163 -8.23 -8.69 8.11
C LYS A 163 -8.17 -7.26 8.64
N THR A 164 -6.98 -6.69 8.65
CA THR A 164 -6.80 -5.29 9.03
C THR A 164 -7.33 -4.38 7.94
N THR A 165 -8.25 -3.47 8.29
CA THR A 165 -8.83 -2.53 7.34
C THR A 165 -8.66 -1.10 7.85
N VAL A 166 -7.97 -0.28 7.06
CA VAL A 166 -7.82 1.16 7.29
C VAL A 166 -8.68 1.90 6.28
N THR A 167 -9.42 2.90 6.73
CA THR A 167 -10.27 3.73 5.85
C THR A 167 -9.93 5.20 5.97
N GLU A 168 -10.02 5.92 4.86
CA GLU A 168 -9.86 7.37 4.80
C GLU A 168 -10.89 7.99 3.86
N ASP A 169 -11.57 9.04 4.34
CA ASP A 169 -12.57 9.75 3.56
C ASP A 169 -11.98 11.02 2.92
N PHE A 170 -12.36 11.27 1.68
CA PHE A 170 -11.91 12.41 0.88
C PHE A 170 -13.08 13.12 0.23
N PHE A 171 -12.87 14.38 -0.11
CA PHE A 171 -13.69 15.13 -1.06
C PHE A 171 -12.90 15.41 -2.33
N ILE A 172 -13.54 15.26 -3.49
CA ILE A 172 -12.99 15.68 -4.78
C ILE A 172 -13.04 17.21 -4.85
N THR A 173 -11.89 17.84 -5.09
CA THR A 173 -11.77 19.30 -5.07
C THR A 173 -11.49 19.93 -6.43
N GLN A 174 -11.02 19.16 -7.40
CA GLN A 174 -10.59 19.66 -8.71
C GLN A 174 -11.00 18.71 -9.82
N GLU A 175 -11.32 19.27 -10.99
CA GLU A 175 -11.48 18.51 -12.22
C GLU A 175 -10.14 18.20 -12.87
N GLY A 176 -10.05 17.09 -13.59
CA GLY A 176 -8.84 16.69 -14.29
C GLY A 176 -8.66 15.17 -14.39
N ILE A 177 -7.46 14.79 -14.79
CA ILE A 177 -7.02 13.39 -14.82
C ILE A 177 -5.85 13.29 -13.85
N PHE A 178 -5.97 12.45 -12.84
CA PHE A 178 -5.01 12.33 -11.77
C PHE A 178 -4.50 10.89 -11.70
N THR A 179 -3.21 10.73 -11.44
CA THR A 179 -2.60 9.41 -11.22
C THR A 179 -2.84 8.98 -9.77
N ALA A 180 -3.35 7.77 -9.59
CA ALA A 180 -3.45 7.12 -8.29
C ALA A 180 -2.06 6.57 -7.88
N PRO A 181 -1.38 7.17 -6.89
CA PRO A 181 -0.06 6.69 -6.47
C PRO A 181 -0.17 5.33 -5.77
N VAL A 182 0.93 4.58 -5.76
CA VAL A 182 0.99 3.24 -5.14
C VAL A 182 1.08 3.35 -3.63
N VAL A 183 0.27 2.56 -2.94
CA VAL A 183 0.27 2.44 -1.47
C VAL A 183 1.32 1.42 -1.04
N THR A 184 2.00 1.68 0.06
CA THR A 184 3.02 0.78 0.62
C THR A 184 2.79 0.51 2.09
N ILE A 185 3.16 -0.68 2.53
CA ILE A 185 3.16 -1.09 3.94
C ILE A 185 4.50 -1.72 4.27
N GLU A 186 5.03 -1.43 5.44
CA GLU A 186 6.31 -1.98 5.91
C GLU A 186 6.35 -2.15 7.42
N SER A 187 7.09 -3.16 7.90
CA SER A 187 7.44 -3.29 9.31
C SER A 187 8.68 -2.43 9.60
N LEU A 188 8.57 -1.48 10.53
CA LEU A 188 9.66 -0.53 10.80
C LEU A 188 10.92 -1.20 11.36
N TYR A 189 10.77 -2.24 12.18
CA TYR A 189 11.90 -2.96 12.77
C TYR A 189 12.42 -4.11 11.90
N ALA A 190 11.67 -4.50 10.86
CA ALA A 190 12.04 -5.56 9.94
C ALA A 190 11.63 -5.18 8.50
N PRO A 191 12.29 -4.19 7.86
CA PRO A 191 11.85 -3.58 6.60
C PRO A 191 11.87 -4.50 5.37
N HIS A 192 12.42 -5.71 5.50
CA HIS A 192 12.28 -6.76 4.49
C HIS A 192 10.85 -7.32 4.41
N TYR A 193 10.05 -7.15 5.46
CA TYR A 193 8.60 -7.38 5.44
C TYR A 193 7.90 -6.11 4.98
N ARG A 194 7.50 -6.11 3.75
CA ARG A 194 6.85 -4.97 3.08
C ARG A 194 5.97 -5.45 1.94
N ALA A 195 5.01 -4.62 1.56
CA ALA A 195 4.21 -4.83 0.37
C ALA A 195 3.82 -3.51 -0.27
N ASN A 196 3.39 -3.58 -1.52
CA ASN A 196 2.74 -2.49 -2.23
C ASN A 196 1.50 -3.02 -2.96
N ASP A 197 0.51 -2.14 -3.17
CA ASP A 197 -0.62 -2.43 -4.04
C ASP A 197 -0.22 -2.35 -5.53
N ALA A 198 -1.12 -2.80 -6.41
CA ALA A 198 -0.97 -2.57 -7.84
C ALA A 198 -1.37 -1.13 -8.19
N TYR A 199 -0.83 -0.64 -9.30
CA TYR A 199 -1.35 0.59 -9.91
C TYR A 199 -2.84 0.45 -10.24
N SER A 200 -3.67 1.32 -9.69
CA SER A 200 -5.13 1.26 -9.81
C SER A 200 -5.70 2.09 -10.96
N GLY A 201 -4.85 2.68 -11.79
CA GLY A 201 -5.28 3.47 -12.95
C GLY A 201 -5.30 4.98 -12.69
N GLU A 202 -5.94 5.70 -13.60
CA GLU A 202 -6.15 7.14 -13.52
C GLU A 202 -7.53 7.43 -12.95
N VAL A 203 -7.61 8.44 -12.10
CA VAL A 203 -8.87 8.99 -11.60
C VAL A 203 -9.26 10.17 -12.46
N LYS A 204 -10.41 10.09 -13.12
CA LYS A 204 -10.95 11.16 -13.94
C LYS A 204 -12.06 11.89 -13.20
N THR A 205 -11.87 13.19 -12.98
CA THR A 205 -12.84 14.04 -12.31
C THR A 205 -13.41 15.07 -13.28
N VAL A 206 -14.69 15.33 -13.15
CA VAL A 206 -15.43 16.31 -13.96
C VAL A 206 -16.12 17.33 -13.04
N LYS A 207 -16.52 18.46 -13.64
CA LYS A 207 -17.23 19.51 -12.92
C LYS A 207 -18.65 19.08 -12.55
#